data_7539f416d65e1bff78ebb0fcfddedc3d
#
_entry.id   7539f416d65e1bff78ebb0fcfddedc3d
#
_cell.length_a   1.000
_cell.length_b   1.000
_cell.length_c   1.000
_cell.angle_alpha   90.00
_cell.angle_beta   90.00
_cell.angle_gamma   90.00
#
_symmetry.space_group_name_H-M   'P 1'
#
loop_
_entity.id
_entity.type
_entity.pdbx_description
1 polymer ?
#
loop_
_entity_poly.entity_id
_entity_poly.type
_entity_poly.pdbx_seq_one_letter_code
_entity_poly.pdbx_strand_id
1 'polypeptide(L)' 'MKFIELKVTYEWFTPKGKRRTFYDFAFGISQIECIDNIKKTIKRRIRHENYKVLKMEFI' A
#
# COMPACT_ATOMS: atom_id res chain seq x y z
N MET A 1 -24.33 0.21 2.09
CA MET A 1 -22.99 -0.04 2.66
C MET A 1 -22.00 0.93 2.05
N LYS A 2 -21.23 1.63 2.88
CA LYS A 2 -20.24 2.58 2.39
C LYS A 2 -18.86 1.96 2.42
N PHE A 3 -18.12 2.14 1.35
CA PHE A 3 -16.72 1.73 1.30
C PHE A 3 -15.83 2.91 1.70
N ILE A 4 -14.77 2.59 2.41
CA ILE A 4 -13.70 3.52 2.75
C ILE A 4 -12.59 3.31 1.75
N GLU A 5 -12.00 4.39 1.25
CA GLU A 5 -10.86 4.33 0.34
C GLU A 5 -9.60 4.76 1.09
N LEU A 6 -8.54 3.98 0.90
CA LEU A 6 -7.23 4.26 1.47
C LEU A 6 -6.21 4.40 0.35
N LYS A 7 -5.42 5.48 0.41
CA LYS A 7 -4.26 5.66 -0.46
C LYS A 7 -3.00 5.55 0.38
N VAL A 8 -2.07 4.70 -0.04
CA VAL A 8 -0.79 4.53 0.64
C VAL A 8 0.33 4.82 -0.34
N THR A 9 1.23 5.73 0.06
CA THR A 9 2.47 6.02 -0.65
C THR A 9 3.59 5.32 0.09
N TYR A 10 4.41 4.58 -0.64
CA TYR A 10 5.47 3.77 -0.04
C TYR A 10 6.72 3.76 -0.90
N GLU A 11 7.85 3.45 -0.28
CA GLU A 11 9.12 3.28 -0.99
C GLU A 11 9.67 1.87 -0.76
N TRP A 12 10.44 1.39 -1.73
CA TRP A 12 11.09 0.11 -1.66
C TRP A 12 12.34 0.13 -2.52
N PHE A 13 13.23 -0.82 -2.30
CA PHE A 13 14.47 -0.92 -3.05
C PHE A 13 14.42 -2.11 -3.99
N THR A 14 14.83 -1.89 -5.26
CA THR A 14 14.95 -2.96 -6.23
C THR A 14 16.12 -3.88 -5.84
N PRO A 15 16.19 -5.09 -6.43
CA PRO A 15 17.36 -5.96 -6.20
C PRO A 15 18.69 -5.30 -6.54
N LYS A 16 18.68 -4.30 -7.42
CA LYS A 16 19.87 -3.53 -7.80
C LYS A 16 20.14 -2.36 -6.87
N GLY A 17 19.37 -2.21 -5.80
CA GLY A 17 19.55 -1.16 -4.83
C GLY A 17 18.98 0.20 -5.20
N LYS A 18 18.18 0.29 -6.25
CA LYS A 18 17.52 1.55 -6.63
C LYS A 18 16.26 1.76 -5.80
N ARG A 19 16.09 2.98 -5.29
CA ARG A 19 14.90 3.35 -4.55
C ARG A 19 13.75 3.67 -5.52
N ARG A 20 12.58 3.10 -5.22
CA ARG A 20 11.36 3.34 -5.98
C ARG A 20 10.28 3.84 -5.02
N THR A 21 9.46 4.76 -5.48
CA THR A 21 8.32 5.28 -4.72
C THR A 21 7.07 5.05 -5.55
N PHE A 22 6.09 4.37 -4.95
CA PHE A 22 4.81 4.08 -5.58
C PHE A 22 3.67 4.46 -4.66
N TYR A 23 2.48 4.47 -5.20
CA TYR A 23 1.27 4.56 -4.39
C TYR A 23 0.25 3.55 -4.89
N ASP A 24 -0.59 3.09 -3.98
CA ASP A 24 -1.67 2.17 -4.29
C ASP A 24 -2.92 2.55 -3.50
N PHE A 25 -4.06 2.10 -4.00
CA PHE A 25 -5.36 2.32 -3.37
C PHE A 25 -5.94 1.00 -2.92
N ALA A 26 -6.70 1.03 -1.85
CA ALA A 26 -7.48 -0.10 -1.40
C ALA A 26 -8.83 0.36 -0.89
N PHE A 27 -9.80 -0.52 -0.95
CA PHE A 27 -11.16 -0.28 -0.47
C PHE A 27 -11.50 -1.30 0.60
N GLY A 28 -12.38 -0.91 1.50
CA GLY A 28 -12.90 -1.81 2.53
C GLY A 28 -14.06 -1.18 3.25
N ILE A 29 -14.71 -1.95 4.10
CA ILE A 29 -15.84 -1.47 4.90
C ILE A 29 -15.37 -0.90 6.24
N SER A 30 -14.09 -1.05 6.57
CA SER A 30 -13.47 -0.50 7.78
C SER A 30 -12.03 -0.12 7.49
N GLN A 31 -11.42 0.69 8.36
CA GLN A 31 -10.02 1.08 8.22
C GLN A 31 -9.10 -0.14 8.28
N ILE A 32 -9.37 -1.07 9.18
CA ILE A 32 -8.57 -2.29 9.32
C ILE A 32 -8.61 -3.10 8.03
N GLU A 33 -9.78 -3.23 7.43
CA GLU A 33 -9.93 -3.97 6.17
C GLU A 33 -9.15 -3.31 5.04
N CYS A 34 -9.20 -1.96 4.96
CA CYS A 34 -8.41 -1.22 3.98
C CYS A 34 -6.92 -1.47 4.15
N ILE A 35 -6.43 -1.47 5.38
CA ILE A 35 -5.01 -1.70 5.67
C ILE A 35 -4.61 -3.12 5.26
N ASP A 36 -5.42 -4.11 5.57
CA ASP A 36 -5.15 -5.50 5.17
C ASP A 36 -5.14 -5.64 3.65
N ASN A 37 -6.09 -5.01 2.98
CA ASN A 37 -6.19 -5.06 1.52
C ASN A 37 -5.01 -4.36 0.85
N ILE A 38 -4.56 -3.22 1.38
CA ILE A 38 -3.43 -2.49 0.80
C ILE A 38 -2.13 -3.29 0.94
N LYS A 39 -1.94 -3.99 2.05
CA LYS A 39 -0.76 -4.85 2.22
C LYS A 39 -0.69 -5.94 1.17
N LYS A 40 -1.82 -6.56 0.87
CA LYS A 40 -1.91 -7.58 -0.18
C LYS A 40 -1.63 -7.00 -1.55
N THR A 41 -2.14 -5.81 -1.81
CA THR A 41 -1.96 -5.12 -3.09
C THR A 41 -0.48 -4.76 -3.31
N ILE A 42 0.16 -4.18 -2.30
CA ILE A 42 1.58 -3.80 -2.39
C ILE A 42 2.45 -5.04 -2.59
N LYS A 43 2.23 -6.08 -1.78
CA LYS A 43 2.98 -7.34 -1.88
C LYS A 43 2.87 -7.95 -3.28
N ARG A 44 1.69 -7.89 -3.88
CA ARG A 44 1.46 -8.41 -5.24
C ARG A 44 2.20 -7.58 -6.28
N ARG A 45 2.24 -6.25 -6.09
CA ARG A 45 2.88 -5.34 -7.02
C ARG A 45 4.40 -5.47 -7.01
N ILE A 46 5.02 -5.43 -5.84
CA ILE A 46 6.49 -5.46 -5.72
C ILE A 46 7.04 -6.86 -5.45
N ARG A 47 6.18 -7.84 -5.16
CA ARG A 47 6.49 -9.26 -4.95
C ARG A 47 7.39 -9.54 -3.76
N HIS A 48 7.38 -8.65 -2.76
CA HIS A 48 8.03 -8.88 -1.48
C HIS A 48 7.38 -8.00 -0.42
N GLU A 49 7.86 -8.11 0.83
CA GLU A 49 7.26 -7.39 1.94
C GLU A 49 8.18 -6.30 2.50
N ASN A 50 9.32 -6.04 1.85
CA ASN A 50 10.31 -5.08 2.31
C ASN A 50 10.03 -3.71 1.69
N TYR A 51 9.13 -2.97 2.30
CA TYR A 51 8.80 -1.62 1.88
C TYR A 51 8.54 -0.75 3.11
N LYS A 52 8.67 0.56 2.92
CA LYS A 52 8.42 1.54 3.97
C LYS A 52 7.25 2.43 3.57
N VAL A 53 6.24 2.51 4.42
CA VAL A 53 5.11 3.41 4.20
C VAL A 53 5.56 4.82 4.51
N LEU A 54 5.38 5.73 3.54
CA LEU A 54 5.72 7.14 3.69
C LEU A 54 4.49 7.96 4.08
N LYS A 55 3.33 7.63 3.55
CA LYS A 55 2.11 8.37 3.81
C LYS A 55 0.91 7.46 3.66
N MET A 56 -0.07 7.65 4.52
CA MET A 56 -1.33 6.89 4.50
C MET A 56 -2.47 7.90 4.60
N GLU A 57 -3.39 7.87 3.64
CA GLU A 57 -4.50 8.82 3.57
C GLU A 57 -5.81 8.06 3.40
N PHE A 58 -6.75 8.29 4.31
CA PHE A 58 -8.12 7.85 4.11
C PHE A 58 -8.87 8.96 3.38
N ILE A 59 -9.51 8.57 2.30
CA ILE A 59 -10.22 9.51 1.41
C ILE A 59 -11.71 9.50 1.70
#